data_c4683c5d219cc7377d142731b2d51407
#
_entry.id   c4683c5d219cc7377d142731b2d51407
#
_cell.length_a   1.000
_cell.length_b   1.000
_cell.length_c   1.000
_cell.angle_alpha   90.00
_cell.angle_beta   90.00
_cell.angle_gamma   90.00
#
_symmetry.space_group_name_H-M   'P 1'
#
loop_
_entity.id
_entity.type
_entity.pdbx_description
1 polymer ?
#
loop_
_entity_poly.entity_id
_entity_poly.type
_entity_poly.pdbx_seq_one_letter_code
_entity_poly.pdbx_strand_id
1 'polypeptide(L)' 'MNVEEIVKFRNSLADLSLEELNKKKAELQDKIAKMIMNSDVTMQIAIVEAQIQERGK' A
#
# COMPACT_ATOMS: atom_id res chain seq x y z
N MET A 1 3.43 6.70 10.06
CA MET A 1 4.48 7.00 9.07
C MET A 1 4.68 8.51 8.99
N ASN A 2 5.92 8.97 8.92
CA ASN A 2 6.17 10.38 8.67
C ASN A 2 6.13 10.67 7.16
N VAL A 3 6.19 11.94 6.79
CA VAL A 3 6.07 12.34 5.39
C VAL A 3 7.15 11.70 4.51
N GLU A 4 8.38 11.64 5.01
CA GLU A 4 9.48 11.04 4.26
C GLU A 4 9.25 9.56 3.98
N GLU A 5 8.76 8.82 4.97
CA GLU A 5 8.45 7.41 4.80
C GLU A 5 7.31 7.20 3.81
N ILE A 6 6.29 8.07 3.86
CA ILE A 6 5.18 8.02 2.93
C ILE A 6 5.66 8.22 1.50
N VAL A 7 6.52 9.21 1.28
CA VAL A 7 7.05 9.49 -0.05
C VAL A 7 7.90 8.32 -0.56
N LYS A 8 8.76 7.77 0.30
CA LYS A 8 9.59 6.61 -0.08
C LYS A 8 8.74 5.40 -0.44
N PHE A 9 7.71 5.12 0.37
CA PHE A 9 6.82 4.01 0.13
C PHE A 9 6.07 4.20 -1.18
N ARG A 10 5.51 5.38 -1.40
CA ARG A 10 4.80 5.70 -2.63
C ARG A 10 5.70 5.56 -3.85
N ASN A 11 6.94 6.04 -3.76
CA ASN A 11 7.90 5.93 -4.85
C ASN A 11 8.26 4.49 -5.16
N SER A 12 8.33 3.64 -4.13
CA SER A 12 8.61 2.22 -4.34
C SER A 12 7.48 1.51 -5.10
N LEU A 13 6.26 2.03 -5.00
CA LEU A 13 5.12 1.48 -5.72
C LEU A 13 5.07 1.91 -7.18
N ALA A 14 5.75 2.99 -7.53
CA ALA A 14 5.68 3.56 -8.88
C ALA A 14 6.18 2.58 -9.95
N ASP A 15 7.12 1.72 -9.60
CA ASP A 15 7.71 0.75 -10.53
C ASP A 15 6.97 -0.59 -10.57
N LEU A 16 5.95 -0.75 -9.72
CA LEU A 16 5.21 -2.01 -9.65
C LEU A 16 4.10 -2.06 -10.70
N SER A 17 3.85 -3.26 -11.22
CA SER A 17 2.71 -3.48 -12.09
C SER A 17 1.41 -3.47 -11.28
N LEU A 18 0.27 -3.39 -11.97
CA LEU A 18 -1.03 -3.44 -11.32
C LEU A 18 -1.19 -4.75 -10.54
N GLU A 19 -0.73 -5.86 -11.10
CA GLU A 19 -0.78 -7.16 -10.45
C GLU A 19 0.03 -7.17 -9.16
N GLU A 20 1.23 -6.60 -9.19
CA GLU A 20 2.08 -6.50 -8.00
C GLU A 20 1.47 -5.60 -6.94
N LEU A 21 0.81 -4.51 -7.34
CA LEU A 21 0.11 -3.64 -6.41
C LEU A 21 -1.04 -4.38 -5.72
N ASN A 22 -1.79 -5.18 -6.47
CA ASN A 22 -2.87 -5.97 -5.90
C ASN A 22 -2.34 -7.00 -4.90
N LYS A 23 -1.20 -7.63 -5.19
CA LYS A 23 -0.54 -8.55 -4.27
C LYS A 23 -0.12 -7.83 -2.99
N LYS A 24 0.46 -6.64 -3.14
CA LYS A 24 0.89 -5.84 -1.99
C LYS A 24 -0.29 -5.50 -1.10
N LYS A 25 -1.40 -5.09 -1.70
CA LYS A 25 -2.62 -4.78 -0.97
C LYS A 25 -3.11 -6.00 -0.20
N ALA A 26 -3.13 -7.17 -0.84
CA ALA A 26 -3.58 -8.41 -0.21
C ALA A 26 -2.69 -8.78 0.98
N GLU A 27 -1.38 -8.62 0.85
CA GLU A 27 -0.46 -8.88 1.94
C GLU A 27 -0.73 -7.98 3.14
N LEU A 28 -0.97 -6.70 2.89
CA LEU A 28 -1.25 -5.75 3.96
C LEU A 28 -2.59 -6.05 4.63
N GLN A 29 -3.60 -6.40 3.84
CA GLN A 29 -4.90 -6.79 4.38
C GLN A 29 -4.81 -8.07 5.22
N ASP A 30 -3.95 -9.00 4.83
CA ASP A 30 -3.72 -10.21 5.59
C ASP A 30 -3.14 -9.90 6.97
N LYS A 31 -2.26 -8.93 7.07
CA LYS A 31 -1.72 -8.49 8.35
C LYS A 31 -2.81 -7.98 9.27
N ILE A 32 -3.76 -7.24 8.74
CA ILE A 32 -4.90 -6.75 9.53
C ILE A 32 -5.78 -7.92 9.97
N ALA A 33 -6.03 -8.89 9.08
CA ALA A 33 -6.81 -10.07 9.39
C ALA A 33 -6.19 -10.91 10.49
N LYS A 34 -4.86 -10.87 10.62
CA LYS A 34 -4.13 -11.56 11.68
C LYS A 34 -3.99 -10.70 12.93
N MET A 35 -4.75 -9.62 13.01
CA MET A 35 -4.80 -8.71 14.14
C MET A 35 -3.51 -7.94 14.38
N ILE A 36 -2.70 -7.79 13.34
CA ILE A 36 -1.54 -6.90 13.38
C ILE A 36 -1.99 -5.54 12.88
N MET A 37 -2.88 -4.92 13.65
CA MET A 37 -3.41 -3.61 13.30
C MET A 37 -2.55 -2.51 13.88
N ASN A 38 -2.05 -1.65 13.00
CA ASN A 38 -1.43 -0.40 13.44
C ASN A 38 -1.69 0.66 12.36
N SER A 39 -1.47 1.91 12.73
CA SER A 39 -1.76 3.04 11.83
C SER A 39 -0.88 3.01 10.57
N ASP A 40 0.34 2.49 10.67
CA ASP A 40 1.23 2.39 9.52
C ASP A 40 0.69 1.43 8.47
N VAL A 41 0.21 0.26 8.89
CA VAL A 41 -0.36 -0.72 7.97
C VAL A 41 -1.60 -0.14 7.28
N THR A 42 -2.46 0.51 8.05
CA THR A 42 -3.67 1.14 7.50
C THR A 42 -3.32 2.19 6.45
N MET A 43 -2.32 3.02 6.74
CA MET A 43 -1.89 4.05 5.81
C MET A 43 -1.27 3.45 4.56
N GLN A 44 -0.47 2.39 4.70
CA GLN A 44 0.12 1.71 3.55
C GLN A 44 -0.95 1.16 2.61
N ILE A 45 -2.01 0.58 3.17
CA ILE A 45 -3.13 0.08 2.35
C ILE A 45 -3.77 1.23 1.58
N ALA A 46 -4.01 2.36 2.23
CA ALA A 46 -4.60 3.52 1.57
C ALA A 46 -3.73 4.01 0.41
N ILE A 47 -2.42 4.05 0.61
CA ILE A 47 -1.49 4.48 -0.43
C ILE A 47 -1.49 3.51 -1.61
N VAL A 48 -1.47 2.21 -1.34
CA VAL A 48 -1.52 1.20 -2.40
C VAL A 48 -2.83 1.28 -3.18
N GLU A 49 -3.95 1.44 -2.49
CA GLU A 49 -5.25 1.59 -3.14
C GLU A 49 -5.30 2.81 -4.04
N ALA A 50 -4.71 3.93 -3.61
CA ALA A 50 -4.66 5.14 -4.42
C ALA A 50 -3.87 4.90 -5.71
N GLN A 51 -2.75 4.18 -5.62
CA GLN A 51 -1.96 3.85 -6.80
C GLN A 51 -2.72 2.93 -7.75
N ILE A 52 -3.44 1.96 -7.23
CA ILE A 52 -4.25 1.06 -8.04
C ILE A 52 -5.31 1.85 -8.79
N GLN A 53 -5.99 2.77 -8.12
CA GLN A 53 -7.02 3.60 -8.74
C GLN A 53 -6.45 4.49 -9.84
N GLU A 54 -5.29 5.07 -9.61
CA GLU A 54 -4.64 5.90 -10.62
C GLU A 54 -4.34 5.11 -11.89
N ARG A 55 -3.90 3.87 -11.74
CA ARG A 55 -3.55 3.04 -12.90
C ARG A 55 -4.77 2.45 -13.59
N GLY A 56 -5.89 2.36 -12.87
CA GLY A 56 -7.13 1.83 -13.43
C GLY A 56 -7.90 2.82 -14.29
N LYS A 57 -7.42 4.04 -14.39
CA LYS A 57 -8.09 5.08 -15.18
C LYS A 57 -7.63 5.07 -16.62
#